data_c2e98494fda208353a10958568b06fd7
#
_entry.id   c2e98494fda208353a10958568b06fd7
#
_cell.length_a   1.000
_cell.length_b   1.000
_cell.length_c   1.000
_cell.angle_alpha   90.00
_cell.angle_beta   90.00
_cell.angle_gamma   90.00
#
_symmetry.space_group_name_H-M   'P 1'
#
loop_
_entity.id
_entity.type
_entity.pdbx_description
1 polymer ?
#
loop_
_entity_poly.entity_id
_entity_poly.type
_entity_poly.pdbx_seq_one_letter_code
_entity_poly.pdbx_strand_id
1 'polypeptide(L)'
;MSAPTPNGSKTYDLVVIGAGTAAMVGAMRVRAAGKSVAIVDCRPYGGTCALRGCDPKKMLIGGANAVDHVRRMHPNGVTGDVAIEWPSLMRFKRSFTDPVPAKHEQRYAEKGIDAYHGTARFTGRNSLSISGEDLEFTHVLVAAGAE
;
A
#
# COMPACT_ATOMS: atom_id res chain seq x y z
N MET A 1 13.24 43.82 -7.32
CA MET A 1 13.29 42.60 -6.51
C MET A 1 12.46 41.56 -7.24
N SER A 2 13.13 40.67 -7.99
CA SER A 2 12.46 39.64 -8.76
C SER A 2 11.91 38.57 -7.80
N ALA A 3 10.63 38.24 -7.93
CA ALA A 3 10.02 37.13 -7.21
C ALA A 3 10.76 35.84 -7.56
N PRO A 4 10.93 34.88 -6.60
CA PRO A 4 11.53 33.60 -6.92
C PRO A 4 10.62 32.87 -7.92
N THR A 5 11.20 32.39 -8.99
CA THR A 5 10.56 31.53 -9.98
C THR A 5 10.05 30.28 -9.24
N PRO A 6 8.78 29.87 -9.36
CA PRO A 6 8.32 28.65 -8.72
C PRO A 6 9.11 27.47 -9.32
N ASN A 7 9.62 26.61 -8.44
CA ASN A 7 10.19 25.33 -8.81
C ASN A 7 9.18 24.65 -9.76
N GLY A 8 9.58 24.32 -10.99
CA GLY A 8 8.66 23.90 -12.04
C GLY A 8 7.79 22.75 -11.56
N SER A 9 6.48 22.99 -11.46
CA SER A 9 5.51 21.95 -11.09
C SER A 9 5.55 20.81 -12.10
N LYS A 10 5.62 19.56 -11.61
CA LYS A 10 5.51 18.40 -12.50
C LYS A 10 4.05 18.18 -12.87
N THR A 11 3.80 17.91 -14.15
CA THR A 11 2.43 17.68 -14.66
C THR A 11 2.23 16.20 -15.00
N TYR A 12 1.08 15.66 -14.59
CA TYR A 12 0.71 14.26 -14.82
C TYR A 12 -0.67 14.14 -15.49
N ASP A 13 -0.86 13.10 -16.30
CA ASP A 13 -2.19 12.73 -16.78
C ASP A 13 -3.09 12.27 -15.62
N LEU A 14 -2.49 11.56 -14.64
CA LEU A 14 -3.18 11.07 -13.45
C LEU A 14 -2.32 11.20 -12.20
N VAL A 15 -2.87 11.78 -11.14
CA VAL A 15 -2.35 11.64 -9.77
C VAL A 15 -3.26 10.72 -8.97
N VAL A 16 -2.70 9.75 -8.26
CA VAL A 16 -3.41 8.79 -7.42
C VAL A 16 -3.10 9.05 -5.96
N ILE A 17 -4.12 9.32 -5.16
CA ILE A 17 -4.01 9.54 -3.71
C ILE A 17 -4.35 8.25 -2.97
N GLY A 18 -3.36 7.68 -2.31
CA GLY A 18 -3.39 6.35 -1.69
C GLY A 18 -2.55 5.34 -2.46
N ALA A 19 -2.03 4.31 -1.77
CA ALA A 19 -1.21 3.25 -2.36
C ALA A 19 -1.71 1.83 -2.00
N GLY A 20 -3.01 1.70 -1.75
CA GLY A 20 -3.68 0.43 -1.55
C GLY A 20 -4.05 -0.27 -2.86
N THR A 21 -4.85 -1.35 -2.78
CA THR A 21 -5.22 -2.18 -3.94
C THR A 21 -5.90 -1.39 -5.05
N ALA A 22 -6.87 -0.53 -4.73
CA ALA A 22 -7.58 0.27 -5.73
C ALA A 22 -6.64 1.26 -6.43
N ALA A 23 -5.81 1.95 -5.65
CA ALA A 23 -4.80 2.87 -6.14
C ALA A 23 -3.83 2.19 -7.10
N MET A 24 -3.26 1.05 -6.69
CA MET A 24 -2.31 0.29 -7.51
C MET A 24 -2.93 -0.15 -8.85
N VAL A 25 -4.14 -0.71 -8.82
CA VAL A 25 -4.82 -1.17 -10.05
C VAL A 25 -5.09 -0.01 -11.00
N GLY A 26 -5.57 1.13 -10.47
CA GLY A 26 -5.81 2.33 -11.27
C GLY A 26 -4.53 2.88 -11.89
N ALA A 27 -3.49 3.09 -11.07
CA ALA A 27 -2.20 3.60 -11.52
C ALA A 27 -1.58 2.73 -12.62
N MET A 28 -1.53 1.41 -12.41
CA MET A 28 -0.95 0.47 -13.37
C MET A 28 -1.70 0.45 -14.71
N ARG A 29 -3.03 0.48 -14.69
CA ARG A 29 -3.83 0.48 -15.92
C ARG A 29 -3.65 1.75 -16.74
N VAL A 30 -3.66 2.90 -16.08
CA VAL A 30 -3.48 4.19 -16.76
C VAL A 30 -2.05 4.30 -17.30
N ARG A 31 -1.06 3.85 -16.52
CA ARG A 31 0.32 3.82 -16.99
C ARG A 31 0.53 2.88 -18.17
N ALA A 32 -0.10 1.71 -18.19
CA ALA A 32 -0.07 0.77 -19.29
C ALA A 32 -0.71 1.34 -20.59
N ALA A 33 -1.61 2.31 -20.46
CA ALA A 33 -2.17 3.06 -21.59
C ALA A 33 -1.24 4.21 -22.07
N GLY A 34 0.02 4.25 -21.62
CA GLY A 34 1.01 5.23 -22.05
C GLY A 34 0.93 6.59 -21.38
N LYS A 35 0.12 6.72 -20.33
CA LYS A 35 -0.12 7.98 -19.62
C LYS A 35 0.92 8.21 -18.51
N SER A 36 1.22 9.49 -18.20
CA SER A 36 2.05 9.87 -17.08
C SER A 36 1.26 9.74 -15.77
N VAL A 37 1.84 9.06 -14.77
CA VAL A 37 1.16 8.74 -13.50
C VAL A 37 2.07 9.04 -12.32
N ALA A 38 1.53 9.73 -11.31
CA ALA A 38 2.09 9.84 -9.99
C ALA A 38 1.19 9.14 -8.97
N ILE A 39 1.79 8.55 -7.93
CA ILE A 39 1.09 7.96 -6.79
C ILE A 39 1.63 8.53 -5.49
N VAL A 40 0.76 8.84 -4.55
CA VAL A 40 1.13 9.40 -3.25
C VAL A 40 0.42 8.69 -2.11
N ASP A 41 1.15 8.41 -1.03
CA ASP A 41 0.57 7.97 0.24
C ASP A 41 1.38 8.57 1.41
N CYS A 42 0.70 8.92 2.49
CA CYS A 42 1.34 9.35 3.74
C CYS A 42 1.76 8.17 4.63
N ARG A 43 1.38 6.94 4.27
CA ARG A 43 1.71 5.68 4.95
C ARG A 43 2.58 4.80 4.04
N PRO A 44 3.22 3.74 4.60
CA PRO A 44 3.94 2.77 3.78
C PRO A 44 3.04 2.15 2.70
N TYR A 45 3.58 2.00 1.51
CA TYR A 45 2.84 1.48 0.36
C TYR A 45 2.39 0.02 0.54
N GLY A 46 1.18 -0.31 0.05
CA GLY A 46 0.56 -1.62 0.18
C GLY A 46 -0.88 -1.56 0.70
N GLY A 47 -1.19 -0.48 1.44
CA GLY A 47 -2.53 -0.26 1.98
C GLY A 47 -2.95 -1.27 3.05
N THR A 48 -4.22 -1.23 3.40
CA THR A 48 -4.78 -2.07 4.48
C THR A 48 -4.70 -3.55 4.15
N CYS A 49 -5.05 -3.96 2.94
CA CYS A 49 -5.13 -5.38 2.56
C CYS A 49 -3.80 -6.11 2.79
N ALA A 50 -2.72 -5.60 2.23
CA ALA A 50 -1.41 -6.27 2.29
C ALA A 50 -0.70 -6.10 3.64
N LEU A 51 -0.90 -4.98 4.35
CA LEU A 51 -0.12 -4.66 5.54
C LEU A 51 -0.85 -4.91 6.86
N ARG A 52 -2.17 -4.74 6.90
CA ARG A 52 -2.96 -4.74 8.15
C ARG A 52 -4.26 -5.55 8.09
N GLY A 53 -4.63 -6.05 6.91
CA GLY A 53 -5.92 -6.69 6.66
C GLY A 53 -5.80 -8.11 6.15
N CYS A 54 -6.10 -8.31 4.87
CA CYS A 54 -6.32 -9.62 4.26
C CYS A 54 -5.14 -10.58 4.44
N ASP A 55 -3.92 -10.13 4.12
CA ASP A 55 -2.75 -11.00 4.13
C ASP A 55 -2.28 -11.32 5.56
N PRO A 56 -2.00 -10.35 6.44
CA PRO A 56 -1.61 -10.66 7.82
C PRO A 56 -2.69 -11.43 8.58
N LYS A 57 -3.98 -11.15 8.34
CA LYS A 57 -5.07 -11.91 8.93
C LYS A 57 -5.00 -13.39 8.57
N LYS A 58 -4.76 -13.74 7.31
CA LYS A 58 -4.68 -15.14 6.87
C LYS A 58 -3.53 -15.90 7.57
N MET A 59 -2.39 -15.25 7.76
CA MET A 59 -1.26 -15.86 8.49
C MET A 59 -1.62 -16.17 9.94
N LEU A 60 -2.26 -15.23 10.63
CA LEU A 60 -2.66 -15.38 12.03
C LEU A 60 -3.78 -16.43 12.20
N ILE A 61 -4.80 -16.38 11.34
CA ILE A 61 -5.89 -17.38 11.34
C ILE A 61 -5.36 -18.78 11.00
N GLY A 62 -4.36 -18.90 10.13
CA GLY A 62 -3.71 -20.18 9.83
C GLY A 62 -3.17 -20.86 11.08
N GLY A 63 -2.50 -20.09 11.96
CA GLY A 63 -2.03 -20.61 13.26
C GLY A 63 -3.18 -21.00 14.18
N ALA A 64 -4.21 -20.18 14.28
CA ALA A 64 -5.39 -20.51 15.10
C ALA A 64 -6.12 -21.76 14.61
N ASN A 65 -6.31 -21.89 13.29
CA ASN A 65 -6.95 -23.05 12.68
C ASN A 65 -6.17 -24.34 12.91
N ALA A 66 -4.82 -24.28 12.88
CA ALA A 66 -3.98 -25.45 13.16
C ALA A 66 -4.20 -25.98 14.58
N VAL A 67 -4.23 -25.07 15.57
CA VAL A 67 -4.50 -25.43 16.97
C VAL A 67 -5.91 -26.00 17.15
N ASP A 68 -6.90 -25.33 16.57
CA ASP A 68 -8.30 -25.75 16.64
C ASP A 68 -8.50 -27.12 15.98
N HIS A 69 -7.86 -27.36 14.82
CA HIS A 69 -7.94 -28.65 14.13
C HIS A 69 -7.38 -29.80 14.96
N VAL A 70 -6.21 -29.63 15.57
CA VAL A 70 -5.63 -30.67 16.44
C VAL A 70 -6.55 -30.94 17.63
N ARG A 71 -7.07 -29.89 18.29
CA ARG A 71 -7.98 -30.05 19.43
C ARG A 71 -9.25 -30.83 19.06
N ARG A 72 -9.83 -30.59 17.91
CA ARG A 72 -11.03 -31.33 17.43
C ARG A 72 -10.74 -32.78 17.09
N MET A 73 -9.50 -33.10 16.76
CA MET A 73 -9.10 -34.45 16.42
C MET A 73 -8.67 -35.29 17.64
N HIS A 74 -8.58 -34.72 18.85
CA HIS A 74 -8.24 -35.48 20.08
C HIS A 74 -9.12 -36.70 20.28
N PRO A 75 -10.47 -36.65 20.17
CA PRO A 75 -11.32 -37.82 20.32
C PRO A 75 -11.09 -38.89 19.24
N ASN A 76 -10.43 -38.54 18.14
CA ASN A 76 -10.21 -39.38 16.98
C ASN A 76 -8.75 -39.87 16.87
N GLY A 77 -8.01 -39.91 17.99
CA GLY A 77 -6.68 -40.50 18.08
C GLY A 77 -5.51 -39.54 17.82
N VAL A 78 -5.75 -38.25 17.63
CA VAL A 78 -4.68 -37.24 17.62
C VAL A 78 -4.39 -36.80 19.06
N THR A 79 -3.16 -37.05 19.52
CA THR A 79 -2.75 -36.74 20.90
C THR A 79 -1.64 -35.70 20.94
N GLY A 80 -1.47 -35.04 22.08
CA GLY A 80 -0.46 -34.00 22.31
C GLY A 80 -1.05 -32.60 22.38
N ASP A 81 -0.39 -31.74 23.13
CA ASP A 81 -0.77 -30.35 23.28
C ASP A 81 -0.10 -29.49 22.22
N VAL A 82 -0.88 -28.67 21.57
CA VAL A 82 -0.39 -27.64 20.64
C VAL A 82 -0.77 -26.26 21.16
N ALA A 83 0.18 -25.34 21.05
CA ALA A 83 0.01 -23.96 21.43
C ALA A 83 0.59 -23.01 20.37
N ILE A 84 0.15 -21.78 20.38
CA ILE A 84 0.73 -20.72 19.55
C ILE A 84 1.89 -20.09 20.33
N GLU A 85 3.10 -20.20 19.77
CA GLU A 85 4.22 -19.36 20.20
C GLU A 85 4.10 -18.02 19.44
N TRP A 86 3.50 -17.03 20.12
CA TRP A 86 3.11 -15.77 19.51
C TRP A 86 4.26 -14.99 18.84
N PRO A 87 5.45 -14.84 19.46
CA PRO A 87 6.58 -14.20 18.82
C PRO A 87 6.97 -14.83 17.48
N SER A 88 6.98 -16.15 17.37
CA SER A 88 7.31 -16.85 16.12
C SER A 88 6.22 -16.68 15.07
N LEU A 89 4.94 -16.77 15.45
CA LEU A 89 3.84 -16.54 14.54
C LEU A 89 3.87 -15.08 14.01
N MET A 90 4.23 -14.12 14.85
CA MET A 90 4.39 -12.74 14.45
C MET A 90 5.62 -12.55 13.53
N ARG A 91 6.74 -13.23 13.76
CA ARG A 91 7.86 -13.22 12.80
C ARG A 91 7.47 -13.79 11.45
N PHE A 92 6.76 -14.92 11.45
CA PHE A 92 6.21 -15.52 10.23
C PHE A 92 5.29 -14.53 9.48
N LYS A 93 4.33 -13.91 10.18
CA LYS A 93 3.47 -12.88 9.59
C LYS A 93 4.28 -11.73 8.98
N ARG A 94 5.29 -11.23 9.71
CA ARG A 94 6.13 -10.11 9.26
C ARG A 94 6.95 -10.44 8.02
N SER A 95 7.38 -11.69 7.84
CA SER A 95 8.10 -12.10 6.63
C SER A 95 7.28 -11.89 5.33
N PHE A 96 5.96 -11.81 5.43
CA PHE A 96 5.08 -11.47 4.31
C PHE A 96 4.79 -9.97 4.22
N THR A 97 4.61 -9.28 5.35
CA THR A 97 4.15 -7.89 5.35
C THR A 97 5.28 -6.88 5.23
N ASP A 98 6.41 -7.10 5.89
CA ASP A 98 7.50 -6.14 5.97
C ASP A 98 8.17 -5.83 4.60
N PRO A 99 8.28 -6.79 3.66
CA PRO A 99 8.83 -6.49 2.33
C PRO A 99 7.87 -5.76 1.39
N VAL A 100 6.59 -5.64 1.73
CA VAL A 100 5.55 -5.13 0.80
C VAL A 100 5.81 -3.69 0.36
N PRO A 101 6.10 -2.73 1.26
CA PRO A 101 6.33 -1.35 0.84
C PRO A 101 7.44 -1.22 -0.20
N ALA A 102 8.61 -1.78 0.07
CA ALA A 102 9.74 -1.73 -0.85
C ALA A 102 9.44 -2.40 -2.21
N LYS A 103 8.73 -3.53 -2.20
CA LYS A 103 8.31 -4.20 -3.44
C LYS A 103 7.34 -3.35 -4.26
N HIS A 104 6.46 -2.58 -3.62
CA HIS A 104 5.55 -1.66 -4.31
C HIS A 104 6.32 -0.49 -4.90
N GLU A 105 7.24 0.11 -4.16
CA GLU A 105 8.08 1.20 -4.65
C GLU A 105 8.89 0.77 -5.87
N GLN A 106 9.56 -0.38 -5.77
CA GLN A 106 10.31 -0.94 -6.89
C GLN A 106 9.41 -1.16 -8.11
N ARG A 107 8.22 -1.74 -7.91
CA ARG A 107 7.25 -1.98 -9.00
C ARG A 107 6.79 -0.68 -9.67
N TYR A 108 6.56 0.38 -8.89
CA TYR A 108 6.20 1.68 -9.46
C TYR A 108 7.35 2.26 -10.27
N ALA A 109 8.56 2.23 -9.75
CA ALA A 109 9.76 2.68 -10.46
C ALA A 109 9.99 1.91 -11.79
N GLU A 110 9.89 0.57 -11.77
CA GLU A 110 10.01 -0.28 -12.96
C GLU A 110 8.96 0.03 -14.03
N LYS A 111 7.79 0.51 -13.62
CA LYS A 111 6.70 0.90 -14.52
C LYS A 111 6.75 2.39 -14.92
N GLY A 112 7.70 3.15 -14.42
CA GLY A 112 7.79 4.58 -14.65
C GLY A 112 6.60 5.35 -14.07
N ILE A 113 6.14 4.94 -12.90
CA ILE A 113 5.17 5.66 -12.06
C ILE A 113 5.96 6.40 -10.99
N ASP A 114 5.82 7.71 -10.92
CA ASP A 114 6.48 8.52 -9.91
C ASP A 114 5.79 8.32 -8.55
N ALA A 115 6.57 7.96 -7.53
CA ALA A 115 6.07 7.64 -6.20
C ALA A 115 6.44 8.74 -5.20
N TYR A 116 5.46 9.24 -4.46
CA TYR A 116 5.61 10.33 -3.49
C TYR A 116 5.15 9.88 -2.10
N HIS A 117 5.92 10.24 -1.08
CA HIS A 117 5.57 10.05 0.32
C HIS A 117 5.14 11.35 0.96
N GLY A 118 3.97 11.37 1.55
CA GLY A 118 3.46 12.53 2.27
C GLY A 118 1.95 12.70 2.16
N THR A 119 1.45 13.71 2.83
CA THR A 119 0.03 14.06 2.78
C THR A 119 -0.22 14.97 1.58
N ALA A 120 -1.07 14.51 0.67
CA ALA A 120 -1.54 15.32 -0.45
C ALA A 120 -2.56 16.36 0.03
N ARG A 121 -2.38 17.60 -0.39
CA ARG A 121 -3.31 18.72 -0.15
C ARG A 121 -3.64 19.39 -1.46
N PHE A 122 -4.91 19.49 -1.82
CA PHE A 122 -5.33 20.23 -3.00
C PHE A 122 -5.02 21.72 -2.82
N THR A 123 -4.32 22.30 -3.78
CA THR A 123 -3.98 23.73 -3.85
C THR A 123 -4.82 24.46 -4.90
N GLY A 124 -5.48 23.72 -5.79
CA GLY A 124 -6.36 24.23 -6.82
C GLY A 124 -7.22 23.13 -7.42
N ARG A 125 -7.94 23.45 -8.50
CA ARG A 125 -8.81 22.48 -9.18
C ARG A 125 -8.04 21.28 -9.76
N ASN A 126 -6.85 21.53 -10.29
CA ASN A 126 -6.02 20.57 -10.99
C ASN A 126 -4.59 20.55 -10.42
N SER A 127 -4.42 20.93 -9.16
CA SER A 127 -3.13 20.97 -8.48
C SER A 127 -3.23 20.50 -7.04
N LEU A 128 -2.15 19.92 -6.56
CA LEU A 128 -1.98 19.54 -5.17
C LEU A 128 -0.51 19.71 -4.74
N SER A 129 -0.29 19.86 -3.44
CA SER A 129 1.03 19.88 -2.83
C SER A 129 1.27 18.65 -1.96
N ILE A 130 2.49 18.10 -2.02
CA ILE A 130 2.95 16.97 -1.21
C ILE A 130 4.27 17.38 -0.59
N SER A 131 4.30 17.56 0.73
CA SER A 131 5.54 17.87 1.47
C SER A 131 6.32 19.07 0.88
N GLY A 132 5.63 20.03 0.27
CA GLY A 132 6.24 21.24 -0.34
C GLY A 132 6.55 21.09 -1.84
N GLU A 133 6.32 19.95 -2.45
CA GLU A 133 6.35 19.79 -3.91
C GLU A 133 4.95 19.98 -4.49
N ASP A 134 4.82 20.81 -5.50
CA ASP A 134 3.57 21.07 -6.20
C ASP A 134 3.46 20.21 -7.46
N LEU A 135 2.34 19.51 -7.59
CA LEU A 135 1.99 18.70 -8.75
C LEU A 135 0.75 19.23 -9.44
N GLU A 136 0.78 19.23 -10.75
CA GLU A 136 -0.39 19.49 -11.60
C GLU A 136 -0.89 18.19 -12.24
N PHE A 137 -2.19 18.11 -12.52
CA PHE A 137 -2.77 16.90 -13.11
C PHE A 137 -4.00 17.20 -13.98
N THR A 138 -4.23 16.33 -14.94
CA THR A 138 -5.48 16.32 -15.71
C THR A 138 -6.59 15.61 -14.94
N HIS A 139 -6.27 14.50 -14.28
CA HIS A 139 -7.19 13.66 -13.51
C HIS A 139 -6.60 13.31 -12.15
N VAL A 140 -7.47 13.10 -11.17
CA VAL A 140 -7.09 12.58 -9.86
C VAL A 140 -7.94 11.37 -9.49
N LEU A 141 -7.31 10.33 -8.97
CA LEU A 141 -7.97 9.17 -8.37
C LEU A 141 -7.78 9.22 -6.85
N VAL A 142 -8.85 9.48 -6.12
CA VAL A 142 -8.85 9.41 -4.65
C VAL A 142 -9.14 7.97 -4.24
N ALA A 143 -8.12 7.27 -3.76
CA ALA A 143 -8.15 5.88 -3.32
C ALA A 143 -7.50 5.73 -1.93
N ALA A 144 -7.74 6.69 -1.05
CA ALA A 144 -7.14 6.79 0.29
C ALA A 144 -7.56 5.66 1.25
N GLY A 145 -8.61 4.91 0.91
CA GLY A 145 -9.16 3.84 1.73
C GLY A 145 -10.17 4.36 2.77
N ALA A 146 -10.50 3.49 3.70
CA ALA A 146 -11.33 3.81 4.86
C ALA A 146 -10.50 3.75 6.15
N GLU A 147 -10.81 4.61 7.11
CA GLU A 147 -10.28 4.61 8.49
C GLU A 147 -11.36 4.21 9.47
#